data_c145e81e0ec46e27c14fd750cb08556c
#
_entry.id   c145e81e0ec46e27c14fd750cb08556c
#
_cell.length_a   1.000
_cell.length_b   1.000
_cell.length_c   1.000
_cell.angle_alpha   90.00
_cell.angle_beta   90.00
_cell.angle_gamma   90.00
#
_symmetry.space_group_name_H-M   'P 1'
#
loop_
_entity.id
_entity.type
_entity.pdbx_description
1 polymer ?
#
loop_
_entity_poly.entity_id
_entity_poly.type
_entity_poly.pdbx_seq_one_letter_code
_entity_poly.pdbx_strand_id
1 'polypeptide(L)'
;MGAVEAVEAKDAAIVATQEIQSEATRRAERHRTELAAERAAAIEQADALIQQAEREAATTDTLLDTIEAVMPRARLLGTSWVVLAPTGIDSTVAWRIRDLLTRSDGEYLGMLWIESTMDFENQRTVAALTELFGADSDESDLAQLTVSVVATSLLAEEILPEADFEPTPTLFNDLRDLGLLRFDRYLSTRDLDSISNSANRVIIINDSDHIDLQDGFFVPLLHQIAEKAEGGTAALVEISVEGKPRGQIVNRVRNDSVLARNLSTFDEVESFEGRLSLLLGLDRLPATGHYGNLSTSEGRVPQ
;
A
#
# COMPACT_ATOMS: atom_id res chain seq x y z
N MET A 1 43.58 54.87 -65.19
CA MET A 1 44.15 54.53 -63.87
C MET A 1 43.05 54.07 -62.87
N GLY A 2 41.92 54.72 -62.74
CA GLY A 2 40.93 54.45 -61.71
C GLY A 2 40.20 53.09 -61.70
N ALA A 3 40.22 52.37 -62.86
CA ALA A 3 39.52 51.05 -62.91
C ALA A 3 40.32 49.86 -62.31
N VAL A 4 41.65 49.94 -62.38
CA VAL A 4 42.53 48.91 -61.81
C VAL A 4 42.57 49.00 -60.27
N GLU A 5 42.65 50.17 -59.73
CA GLU A 5 42.63 50.46 -58.28
C GLU A 5 41.30 50.03 -57.63
N ALA A 6 40.19 50.18 -58.33
CA ALA A 6 38.88 49.76 -57.86
C ALA A 6 38.73 48.24 -57.82
N VAL A 7 39.38 47.49 -58.73
CA VAL A 7 39.40 45.98 -58.73
C VAL A 7 40.27 45.49 -57.60
N GLU A 8 41.49 46.09 -57.43
CA GLU A 8 42.38 45.65 -56.33
C GLU A 8 41.75 45.94 -54.94
N ALA A 9 41.05 47.03 -54.72
CA ALA A 9 40.35 47.35 -53.51
C ALA A 9 39.18 46.35 -53.24
N LYS A 10 38.50 45.93 -54.29
CA LYS A 10 37.42 44.91 -54.18
C LYS A 10 37.95 43.51 -53.82
N ASP A 11 39.05 43.13 -54.44
CA ASP A 11 39.68 41.82 -54.15
C ASP A 11 40.26 41.78 -52.72
N ALA A 12 40.87 42.85 -52.26
CA ALA A 12 41.32 43.03 -50.88
C ALA A 12 40.16 42.96 -49.87
N ALA A 13 39.02 43.58 -50.18
CA ALA A 13 37.82 43.51 -49.34
C ALA A 13 37.20 42.08 -49.28
N ILE A 14 37.21 41.34 -50.37
CA ILE A 14 36.76 39.96 -50.44
C ILE A 14 37.67 39.05 -49.58
N VAL A 15 38.97 39.16 -49.67
CA VAL A 15 39.92 38.40 -48.86
C VAL A 15 39.75 38.70 -47.38
N ALA A 16 39.66 39.99 -46.99
CA ALA A 16 39.42 40.37 -45.60
C ALA A 16 38.09 39.81 -45.04
N THR A 17 37.04 39.80 -45.87
CA THR A 17 35.74 39.22 -45.47
C THR A 17 35.84 37.71 -45.28
N GLN A 18 36.57 36.98 -46.14
CA GLN A 18 36.79 35.56 -46.02
C GLN A 18 37.61 35.19 -44.78
N GLU A 19 38.63 36.00 -44.46
CA GLU A 19 39.41 35.80 -43.21
C GLU A 19 38.54 35.99 -41.95
N ILE A 20 37.75 37.06 -41.89
CA ILE A 20 36.81 37.28 -40.78
C ILE A 20 35.83 36.14 -40.63
N GLN A 21 35.25 35.64 -41.73
CA GLN A 21 34.33 34.52 -41.72
C GLN A 21 34.99 33.22 -41.25
N SER A 22 36.24 32.98 -41.71
CA SER A 22 37.02 31.80 -41.32
C SER A 22 37.36 31.82 -39.81
N GLU A 23 37.73 33.00 -39.31
CA GLU A 23 38.00 33.18 -37.89
C GLU A 23 36.77 33.04 -37.01
N ALA A 24 35.64 33.60 -37.44
CA ALA A 24 34.34 33.45 -36.75
C ALA A 24 33.89 31.96 -36.69
N THR A 25 34.08 31.24 -37.80
CA THR A 25 33.77 29.81 -37.85
C THR A 25 34.67 29.01 -36.89
N ARG A 26 35.97 29.26 -36.87
CA ARG A 26 36.89 28.60 -35.93
C ARG A 26 36.61 28.91 -34.47
N ARG A 27 36.15 30.13 -34.16
CA ARG A 27 35.71 30.51 -32.80
C ARG A 27 34.44 29.77 -32.40
N ALA A 28 33.48 29.68 -33.31
CA ALA A 28 32.21 28.96 -33.09
C ALA A 28 32.44 27.46 -32.88
N GLU A 29 33.35 26.85 -33.64
CA GLU A 29 33.72 25.43 -33.48
C GLU A 29 34.41 25.16 -32.14
N ARG A 30 35.36 26.00 -31.74
CA ARG A 30 36.01 25.91 -30.42
C ARG A 30 35.00 26.03 -29.29
N HIS A 31 34.12 26.99 -29.32
CA HIS A 31 33.09 27.17 -28.31
C HIS A 31 32.10 25.98 -28.24
N ARG A 32 31.74 25.40 -29.39
CA ARG A 32 30.93 24.15 -29.41
C ARG A 32 31.66 22.99 -28.79
N THR A 33 32.94 22.85 -29.03
CA THR A 33 33.77 21.78 -28.46
C THR A 33 33.91 21.93 -26.93
N GLU A 34 34.12 23.15 -26.46
CA GLU A 34 34.19 23.47 -25.03
C GLU A 34 32.84 23.20 -24.33
N LEU A 35 31.74 23.64 -24.89
CA LEU A 35 30.40 23.37 -24.38
C LEU A 35 30.07 21.87 -24.36
N ALA A 36 30.51 21.11 -25.35
CA ALA A 36 30.31 19.65 -25.39
C ALA A 36 31.13 18.95 -24.31
N ALA A 37 32.36 19.41 -24.05
CA ALA A 37 33.20 18.90 -22.99
C ALA A 37 32.64 19.21 -21.59
N GLU A 38 32.17 20.44 -21.38
CA GLU A 38 31.50 20.81 -20.11
C GLU A 38 30.23 20.00 -19.85
N ARG A 39 29.40 19.76 -20.86
CA ARG A 39 28.22 18.93 -20.75
C ARG A 39 28.57 17.48 -20.43
N ALA A 40 29.59 16.93 -21.09
CA ALA A 40 30.03 15.56 -20.82
C ALA A 40 30.54 15.41 -19.37
N ALA A 41 31.32 16.35 -18.88
CA ALA A 41 31.78 16.37 -17.50
C ALA A 41 30.63 16.51 -16.47
N ALA A 42 29.64 17.34 -16.77
CA ALA A 42 28.45 17.50 -15.91
C ALA A 42 27.60 16.23 -15.85
N ILE A 43 27.43 15.52 -16.97
CA ILE A 43 26.75 14.23 -17.03
C ILE A 43 27.51 13.17 -16.21
N GLU A 44 28.82 13.05 -16.40
CA GLU A 44 29.63 12.11 -15.64
C GLU A 44 29.58 12.38 -14.13
N GLN A 45 29.58 13.63 -13.73
CA GLN A 45 29.44 14.02 -12.32
C GLN A 45 28.04 13.68 -11.77
N ALA A 46 26.99 13.90 -12.55
CA ALA A 46 25.63 13.54 -12.16
C ALA A 46 25.47 12.03 -11.99
N ASP A 47 26.00 11.24 -12.94
CA ASP A 47 25.96 9.77 -12.86
C ASP A 47 26.73 9.25 -11.64
N ALA A 48 27.87 9.85 -11.31
CA ALA A 48 28.63 9.47 -10.12
C ALA A 48 27.86 9.76 -8.82
N LEU A 49 27.16 10.89 -8.74
CA LEU A 49 26.31 11.24 -7.59
C LEU A 49 25.10 10.31 -7.47
N ILE A 50 24.46 9.95 -8.56
CA ILE A 50 23.37 8.97 -8.59
C ILE A 50 23.86 7.62 -8.06
N GLN A 51 24.97 7.10 -8.57
CA GLN A 51 25.54 5.85 -8.10
C GLN A 51 25.97 5.87 -6.62
N GLN A 52 26.40 7.03 -6.13
CA GLN A 52 26.72 7.17 -4.71
C GLN A 52 25.43 7.14 -3.87
N ALA A 53 24.40 7.87 -4.26
CA ALA A 53 23.11 7.87 -3.58
C ALA A 53 22.46 6.48 -3.56
N GLU A 54 22.53 5.74 -4.67
CA GLU A 54 22.04 4.35 -4.76
C GLU A 54 22.77 3.41 -3.79
N ARG A 55 24.10 3.55 -3.65
CA ARG A 55 24.89 2.75 -2.71
C ARG A 55 24.59 3.10 -1.25
N GLU A 56 24.41 4.37 -0.94
CA GLU A 56 24.02 4.82 0.39
C GLU A 56 22.61 4.33 0.76
N ALA A 57 21.67 4.39 -0.18
CA ALA A 57 20.34 3.83 -0.01
C ALA A 57 20.37 2.32 0.25
N ALA A 58 21.10 1.55 -0.57
CA ALA A 58 21.23 0.10 -0.40
C ALA A 58 21.88 -0.29 0.94
N THR A 59 22.85 0.51 1.43
CA THR A 59 23.47 0.30 2.73
C THR A 59 22.50 0.60 3.87
N THR A 60 21.69 1.64 3.73
CA THR A 60 20.66 2.01 4.68
C THR A 60 19.59 0.92 4.74
N ASP A 61 19.11 0.44 3.60
CA ASP A 61 18.12 -0.64 3.53
C ASP A 61 18.62 -1.92 4.22
N THR A 62 19.89 -2.30 4.01
CA THR A 62 20.49 -3.47 4.68
C THR A 62 20.57 -3.30 6.20
N LEU A 63 20.87 -2.10 6.69
CA LEU A 63 20.87 -1.78 8.13
C LEU A 63 19.45 -1.84 8.69
N LEU A 64 18.49 -1.27 7.97
CA LEU A 64 17.10 -1.27 8.36
C LEU A 64 16.51 -2.68 8.41
N ASP A 65 16.79 -3.53 7.43
CA ASP A 65 16.42 -4.95 7.43
C ASP A 65 17.03 -5.70 8.62
N THR A 66 18.27 -5.37 9.00
CA THR A 66 18.93 -5.96 10.17
C THR A 66 18.25 -5.52 11.48
N ILE A 67 17.90 -4.25 11.61
CA ILE A 67 17.17 -3.71 12.75
C ILE A 67 15.76 -4.31 12.81
N GLU A 68 15.05 -4.38 11.67
CA GLU A 68 13.72 -5.01 11.56
C GLU A 68 13.74 -6.48 12.00
N ALA A 69 14.83 -7.20 11.74
CA ALA A 69 14.98 -8.59 12.15
C ALA A 69 15.13 -8.78 13.69
N VAL A 70 15.57 -7.73 14.42
CA VAL A 70 15.88 -7.81 15.84
C VAL A 70 14.85 -7.14 16.74
N MET A 71 14.18 -6.07 16.25
CA MET A 71 13.25 -5.25 17.03
C MET A 71 11.89 -5.89 17.40
N PRO A 72 11.32 -6.82 16.61
CA PRO A 72 9.92 -7.24 16.81
C PRO A 72 9.67 -8.14 18.02
N ARG A 73 10.69 -8.71 18.63
CA ARG A 73 10.51 -9.80 19.62
C ARG A 73 9.56 -9.46 20.75
N ALA A 74 8.61 -10.36 21.01
CA ALA A 74 7.65 -10.35 22.10
C ALA A 74 6.66 -9.16 22.17
N ARG A 75 6.59 -8.29 21.13
CA ARG A 75 5.69 -7.13 21.16
C ARG A 75 4.22 -7.49 21.00
N LEU A 76 3.93 -8.52 20.22
CA LEU A 76 2.56 -8.96 19.95
C LEU A 76 2.22 -10.28 20.67
N LEU A 77 3.01 -10.64 21.69
CA LEU A 77 2.82 -11.88 22.46
C LEU A 77 1.40 -11.94 23.05
N GLY A 78 0.74 -13.08 22.82
CA GLY A 78 -0.61 -13.33 23.30
C GLY A 78 -1.73 -12.68 22.49
N THR A 79 -1.41 -12.20 21.29
CA THR A 79 -2.40 -11.68 20.33
C THR A 79 -2.50 -12.58 19.11
N SER A 80 -3.71 -12.78 18.59
CA SER A 80 -3.99 -13.55 17.36
C SER A 80 -4.39 -12.59 16.24
N TRP A 81 -3.86 -12.83 15.03
CA TRP A 81 -4.00 -11.94 13.89
C TRP A 81 -4.49 -12.65 12.64
N VAL A 82 -5.54 -12.13 12.05
CA VAL A 82 -5.98 -12.48 10.70
C VAL A 82 -5.76 -11.29 9.76
N VAL A 83 -5.28 -11.57 8.57
CA VAL A 83 -5.03 -10.55 7.54
C VAL A 83 -6.01 -10.73 6.40
N LEU A 84 -6.66 -9.65 5.97
CA LEU A 84 -7.52 -9.62 4.79
C LEU A 84 -6.87 -8.73 3.73
N ALA A 85 -6.92 -9.17 2.48
CA ALA A 85 -6.41 -8.39 1.35
C ALA A 85 -7.20 -8.73 0.07
N PRO A 86 -7.35 -7.81 -0.89
CA PRO A 86 -7.86 -8.16 -2.20
C PRO A 86 -6.87 -9.05 -2.95
N THR A 87 -7.38 -9.99 -3.73
CA THR A 87 -6.55 -10.76 -4.67
C THR A 87 -6.01 -9.82 -5.74
N GLY A 88 -4.69 -9.89 -5.99
CA GLY A 88 -4.02 -9.02 -6.96
C GLY A 88 -3.18 -7.90 -6.36
N ILE A 89 -3.31 -7.62 -5.06
CA ILE A 89 -2.44 -6.69 -4.34
C ILE A 89 -0.97 -7.15 -4.39
N ASP A 90 -0.03 -6.22 -4.19
CA ASP A 90 1.39 -6.58 -4.11
C ASP A 90 1.65 -7.60 -2.99
N SER A 91 1.83 -8.84 -3.41
CA SER A 91 2.06 -9.96 -2.50
C SER A 91 3.34 -9.80 -1.67
N THR A 92 4.34 -9.04 -2.14
CA THR A 92 5.59 -8.80 -1.41
C THR A 92 5.32 -8.04 -0.11
N VAL A 93 4.47 -7.02 -0.17
CA VAL A 93 4.08 -6.25 1.02
C VAL A 93 3.23 -7.10 1.97
N ALA A 94 2.25 -7.82 1.44
CA ALA A 94 1.42 -8.73 2.22
C ALA A 94 2.28 -9.78 2.98
N TRP A 95 3.29 -10.36 2.32
CA TRP A 95 4.22 -11.30 2.95
C TRP A 95 5.11 -10.65 4.01
N ARG A 96 5.54 -9.41 3.81
CA ARG A 96 6.31 -8.66 4.82
C ARG A 96 5.50 -8.39 6.08
N ILE A 97 4.21 -8.07 5.96
CA ILE A 97 3.30 -7.89 7.10
C ILE A 97 3.14 -9.22 7.87
N ARG A 98 2.93 -10.33 7.18
CA ARG A 98 2.90 -11.67 7.80
C ARG A 98 4.19 -11.94 8.58
N ASP A 99 5.35 -11.72 7.97
CA ASP A 99 6.64 -11.96 8.60
C ASP A 99 6.86 -11.07 9.83
N LEU A 100 6.39 -9.80 9.78
CA LEU A 100 6.41 -8.89 10.90
C LEU A 100 5.59 -9.44 12.08
N LEU A 101 4.36 -9.89 11.85
CA LEU A 101 3.49 -10.48 12.86
C LEU A 101 4.13 -11.72 13.50
N THR A 102 4.63 -12.63 12.67
CA THR A 102 5.24 -13.89 13.14
C THR A 102 6.51 -13.64 13.95
N ARG A 103 7.37 -12.70 13.53
CA ARG A 103 8.60 -12.35 14.26
C ARG A 103 8.34 -11.59 15.55
N SER A 104 7.15 -11.00 15.70
CA SER A 104 6.73 -10.24 16.89
C SER A 104 6.07 -11.11 17.94
N ASP A 105 6.14 -12.43 17.81
CA ASP A 105 5.48 -13.43 18.65
C ASP A 105 3.95 -13.30 18.69
N GLY A 106 3.35 -12.64 17.70
CA GLY A 106 1.92 -12.66 17.43
C GLY A 106 1.53 -13.99 16.77
N GLU A 107 0.40 -14.54 17.15
CA GLU A 107 -0.14 -15.72 16.48
C GLU A 107 -0.74 -15.31 15.13
N TYR A 108 -0.07 -15.66 14.03
CA TYR A 108 -0.61 -15.45 12.69
C TYR A 108 -1.57 -16.59 12.32
N LEU A 109 -2.86 -16.28 12.20
CA LEU A 109 -3.91 -17.25 11.90
C LEU A 109 -4.03 -17.57 10.41
N GLY A 110 -3.65 -16.63 9.55
CA GLY A 110 -3.70 -16.79 8.11
C GLY A 110 -4.07 -15.51 7.37
N MET A 111 -4.10 -15.62 6.05
CA MET A 111 -4.50 -14.54 5.16
C MET A 111 -5.72 -14.93 4.35
N LEU A 112 -6.76 -14.11 4.42
CA LEU A 112 -7.98 -14.21 3.64
C LEU A 112 -7.84 -13.27 2.43
N TRP A 113 -7.70 -13.86 1.26
CA TRP A 113 -7.71 -13.13 0.00
C TRP A 113 -9.15 -12.99 -0.46
N ILE A 114 -9.63 -11.76 -0.56
CA ILE A 114 -10.97 -11.47 -1.08
C ILE A 114 -10.87 -11.43 -2.60
N GLU A 115 -11.63 -12.29 -3.25
CA GLU A 115 -11.63 -12.39 -4.70
C GLU A 115 -12.45 -11.25 -5.33
N SER A 116 -12.11 -10.84 -6.54
CA SER A 116 -12.87 -9.84 -7.28
C SER A 116 -14.32 -10.26 -7.58
N THR A 117 -14.61 -11.55 -7.43
CA THR A 117 -15.96 -12.11 -7.48
C THR A 117 -16.82 -11.76 -6.26
N MET A 118 -16.25 -11.19 -5.19
CA MET A 118 -17.00 -10.61 -4.06
C MET A 118 -17.60 -9.26 -4.53
N ASP A 119 -18.46 -9.34 -5.52
CA ASP A 119 -19.13 -8.23 -6.18
C ASP A 119 -20.63 -8.42 -6.02
N PHE A 120 -21.25 -7.58 -5.19
CA PHE A 120 -22.68 -7.64 -4.89
C PHE A 120 -23.58 -7.14 -6.05
N GLU A 121 -23.02 -6.53 -7.08
CA GLU A 121 -23.74 -6.21 -8.32
C GLU A 121 -23.79 -7.41 -9.28
N ASN A 122 -22.96 -8.43 -9.04
CA ASN A 122 -22.91 -9.62 -9.88
C ASN A 122 -24.03 -10.60 -9.51
N GLN A 123 -24.95 -10.85 -10.42
CA GLN A 123 -26.11 -11.74 -10.19
C GLN A 123 -25.74 -13.16 -9.73
N ARG A 124 -24.57 -13.69 -10.15
CA ARG A 124 -24.11 -15.02 -9.70
C ARG A 124 -23.71 -15.00 -8.24
N THR A 125 -23.00 -13.95 -7.81
CA THR A 125 -22.60 -13.73 -6.43
C THR A 125 -23.83 -13.55 -5.55
N VAL A 126 -24.75 -12.72 -5.97
CA VAL A 126 -26.05 -12.49 -5.28
C VAL A 126 -26.80 -13.82 -5.10
N ALA A 127 -26.98 -14.60 -6.18
CA ALA A 127 -27.67 -15.87 -6.11
C ALA A 127 -26.97 -16.88 -5.15
N ALA A 128 -25.64 -16.96 -5.20
CA ALA A 128 -24.87 -17.85 -4.35
C ALA A 128 -24.96 -17.46 -2.86
N LEU A 129 -24.90 -16.16 -2.55
CA LEU A 129 -25.04 -15.65 -1.18
C LEU A 129 -26.49 -15.79 -0.67
N THR A 130 -27.48 -15.58 -1.54
CA THR A 130 -28.89 -15.83 -1.23
C THR A 130 -29.12 -17.29 -0.82
N GLU A 131 -28.54 -18.24 -1.56
CA GLU A 131 -28.60 -19.66 -1.22
C GLU A 131 -27.88 -19.96 0.10
N LEU A 132 -26.68 -19.38 0.30
CA LEU A 132 -25.88 -19.60 1.51
C LEU A 132 -26.60 -19.11 2.77
N PHE A 133 -27.19 -17.92 2.74
CA PHE A 133 -27.85 -17.32 3.91
C PHE A 133 -29.31 -17.67 4.02
N GLY A 134 -29.91 -18.30 3.01
CA GLY A 134 -31.34 -18.60 2.97
C GLY A 134 -32.21 -17.36 3.01
N ALA A 135 -31.69 -16.23 2.58
CA ALA A 135 -32.32 -14.94 2.71
C ALA A 135 -33.10 -14.60 1.43
N ASP A 136 -34.38 -14.20 1.60
CA ASP A 136 -35.22 -13.64 0.54
C ASP A 136 -35.02 -12.09 0.55
N SER A 137 -33.77 -11.66 0.37
CA SER A 137 -33.33 -10.27 0.56
C SER A 137 -32.97 -9.62 -0.76
N ASP A 138 -33.10 -8.31 -0.85
CA ASP A 138 -32.57 -7.58 -2.01
C ASP A 138 -31.01 -7.49 -1.96
N GLU A 139 -30.39 -6.99 -3.04
CA GLU A 139 -28.93 -6.93 -3.18
C GLU A 139 -28.28 -6.11 -2.06
N SER A 140 -28.89 -5.04 -1.61
CA SER A 140 -28.38 -4.14 -0.56
C SER A 140 -28.39 -4.81 0.80
N ASP A 141 -29.48 -5.48 1.13
CA ASP A 141 -29.64 -6.20 2.39
C ASP A 141 -28.68 -7.39 2.46
N LEU A 142 -28.48 -8.08 1.32
CA LEU A 142 -27.55 -9.20 1.22
C LEU A 142 -26.10 -8.78 1.37
N ALA A 143 -25.70 -7.65 0.79
CA ALA A 143 -24.37 -7.07 0.97
C ALA A 143 -24.11 -6.73 2.44
N GLN A 144 -25.05 -6.04 3.08
CA GLN A 144 -24.98 -5.68 4.50
C GLN A 144 -24.95 -6.93 5.40
N LEU A 145 -25.78 -7.92 5.12
CA LEU A 145 -25.79 -9.20 5.85
C LEU A 145 -24.43 -9.90 5.72
N THR A 146 -23.91 -10.06 4.50
CA THR A 146 -22.62 -10.71 4.26
C THR A 146 -21.49 -10.03 5.03
N VAL A 147 -21.41 -8.72 4.95
CA VAL A 147 -20.38 -7.91 5.64
C VAL A 147 -20.53 -8.03 7.16
N SER A 148 -21.75 -7.99 7.68
CA SER A 148 -22.04 -8.12 9.11
C SER A 148 -21.65 -9.51 9.65
N VAL A 149 -21.96 -10.58 8.91
CA VAL A 149 -21.63 -11.95 9.28
C VAL A 149 -20.10 -12.18 9.24
N VAL A 150 -19.43 -11.66 8.20
CA VAL A 150 -17.96 -11.70 8.10
C VAL A 150 -17.32 -10.96 9.27
N ALA A 151 -17.77 -9.73 9.58
CA ALA A 151 -17.26 -8.96 10.73
C ALA A 151 -17.44 -9.72 12.04
N THR A 152 -18.63 -10.30 12.27
CA THR A 152 -18.92 -11.10 13.46
C THR A 152 -18.00 -12.32 13.56
N SER A 153 -17.80 -13.03 12.45
CA SER A 153 -16.93 -14.21 12.42
C SER A 153 -15.44 -13.87 12.59
N LEU A 154 -15.01 -12.67 12.24
CA LEU A 154 -13.63 -12.23 12.45
C LEU A 154 -13.34 -11.83 13.90
N LEU A 155 -14.33 -11.30 14.63
CA LEU A 155 -14.11 -10.67 15.95
C LEU A 155 -14.32 -11.60 17.13
N ALA A 156 -14.89 -12.80 16.93
CA ALA A 156 -15.22 -13.80 17.94
C ALA A 156 -16.20 -13.39 19.07
N GLU A 157 -16.77 -14.43 19.68
CA GLU A 157 -17.91 -14.41 20.58
C GLU A 157 -17.73 -13.58 21.88
N GLU A 158 -16.50 -13.40 22.37
CA GLU A 158 -16.22 -12.63 23.59
C GLU A 158 -16.45 -11.11 23.44
N ILE A 159 -16.51 -10.61 22.21
CA ILE A 159 -16.66 -9.18 21.90
C ILE A 159 -18.11 -8.83 21.59
N LEU A 160 -18.99 -9.81 21.41
CA LEU A 160 -20.36 -9.62 20.92
C LEU A 160 -21.41 -10.22 21.89
N PRO A 161 -21.74 -9.53 23.00
CA PRO A 161 -22.69 -10.08 23.97
C PRO A 161 -24.14 -10.19 23.46
N GLU A 162 -24.51 -9.61 22.34
CA GLU A 162 -25.90 -9.55 21.85
C GLU A 162 -26.01 -9.66 20.31
N ALA A 163 -25.28 -10.55 19.64
CA ALA A 163 -25.52 -10.74 18.20
C ALA A 163 -26.78 -11.60 18.00
N ASP A 164 -27.77 -11.04 17.30
CA ASP A 164 -28.97 -11.78 16.82
C ASP A 164 -28.65 -12.90 15.81
N PHE A 165 -27.38 -13.08 15.48
CA PHE A 165 -26.87 -14.03 14.51
C PHE A 165 -25.73 -14.85 15.13
N GLU A 166 -25.91 -16.17 15.23
CA GLU A 166 -24.82 -17.10 15.58
C GLU A 166 -23.85 -17.24 14.38
N PRO A 167 -22.54 -16.92 14.54
CA PRO A 167 -21.58 -17.13 13.47
C PRO A 167 -21.64 -18.59 13.03
N THR A 168 -21.83 -18.82 11.76
CA THR A 168 -21.76 -20.18 11.20
C THR A 168 -20.30 -20.62 11.21
N PRO A 169 -19.90 -21.66 11.94
CA PRO A 169 -18.50 -22.09 12.02
C PRO A 169 -17.87 -22.38 10.66
N THR A 170 -18.69 -22.64 9.65
CA THR A 170 -18.27 -22.98 8.28
C THR A 170 -18.23 -21.78 7.33
N LEU A 171 -18.62 -20.57 7.76
CA LEU A 171 -18.78 -19.40 6.87
C LEU A 171 -17.60 -19.20 5.92
N PHE A 172 -16.38 -19.16 6.43
CA PHE A 172 -15.22 -18.92 5.59
C PHE A 172 -14.92 -20.07 4.63
N ASN A 173 -15.25 -21.30 4.99
CA ASN A 173 -15.18 -22.44 4.08
C ASN A 173 -16.25 -22.33 2.99
N ASP A 174 -17.47 -21.95 3.35
CA ASP A 174 -18.57 -21.77 2.40
C ASP A 174 -18.27 -20.65 1.40
N LEU A 175 -17.78 -19.50 1.87
CA LEU A 175 -17.35 -18.40 1.00
C LEU A 175 -16.17 -18.80 0.09
N ARG A 176 -15.23 -19.62 0.60
CA ARG A 176 -14.14 -20.17 -0.22
C ARG A 176 -14.66 -21.11 -1.31
N ASP A 177 -15.58 -22.00 -0.96
CA ASP A 177 -16.15 -22.98 -1.87
C ASP A 177 -17.03 -22.32 -2.96
N LEU A 178 -17.60 -21.15 -2.65
CA LEU A 178 -18.26 -20.27 -3.61
C LEU A 178 -17.26 -19.46 -4.48
N GLY A 179 -15.95 -19.52 -4.19
CA GLY A 179 -14.92 -18.77 -4.90
C GLY A 179 -14.94 -17.26 -4.63
N LEU A 180 -15.48 -16.83 -3.48
CA LEU A 180 -15.54 -15.45 -3.05
C LEU A 180 -14.33 -15.04 -2.20
N LEU A 181 -13.68 -16.01 -1.60
CA LEU A 181 -12.41 -15.83 -0.90
C LEU A 181 -11.46 -17.00 -1.13
N ARG A 182 -10.17 -16.75 -0.91
CA ARG A 182 -9.12 -17.77 -0.88
C ARG A 182 -8.36 -17.65 0.43
N PHE A 183 -8.07 -18.79 1.06
CA PHE A 183 -7.32 -18.84 2.31
C PHE A 183 -5.88 -19.27 2.07
N ASP A 184 -4.94 -18.49 2.60
CA ASP A 184 -3.54 -18.85 2.63
C ASP A 184 -3.11 -19.10 4.09
N ARG A 185 -2.90 -20.36 4.41
CA ARG A 185 -2.50 -20.84 5.74
C ARG A 185 -0.99 -21.02 5.88
N TYR A 186 -0.19 -20.50 4.96
CA TYR A 186 1.26 -20.65 5.02
C TYR A 186 1.81 -20.13 6.35
N LEU A 187 2.48 -21.02 7.09
CA LEU A 187 2.94 -20.84 8.48
C LEU A 187 1.82 -20.81 9.55
N SER A 188 0.56 -20.97 9.21
CA SER A 188 -0.50 -21.17 10.20
C SER A 188 -0.59 -22.66 10.59
N THR A 189 -0.78 -22.90 11.88
CA THR A 189 -1.09 -24.24 12.42
C THR A 189 -2.59 -24.48 12.50
N ARG A 190 -3.40 -23.47 12.22
CA ARG A 190 -4.85 -23.49 12.37
C ARG A 190 -5.56 -23.63 11.03
N ASP A 191 -6.70 -24.27 11.05
CA ASP A 191 -7.61 -24.37 9.92
C ASP A 191 -8.49 -23.11 9.79
N LEU A 192 -9.11 -22.92 8.63
CA LEU A 192 -9.96 -21.77 8.33
C LEU A 192 -11.12 -21.62 9.34
N ASP A 193 -11.71 -22.74 9.79
CA ASP A 193 -12.79 -22.75 10.79
C ASP A 193 -12.34 -22.20 12.16
N SER A 194 -11.05 -22.28 12.47
CA SER A 194 -10.53 -21.77 13.74
C SER A 194 -10.47 -20.23 13.79
N ILE A 195 -10.55 -19.55 12.64
CA ILE A 195 -10.62 -18.09 12.59
C ILE A 195 -11.89 -17.60 13.25
N SER A 196 -13.03 -18.25 12.98
CA SER A 196 -14.32 -17.87 13.55
C SER A 196 -14.43 -18.11 15.06
N ASN A 197 -13.50 -18.83 15.67
CA ASN A 197 -13.54 -19.24 17.08
C ASN A 197 -12.43 -18.61 17.93
N SER A 198 -11.75 -17.59 17.44
CA SER A 198 -10.63 -16.94 18.14
C SER A 198 -10.90 -15.45 18.28
N ALA A 199 -10.55 -14.87 19.44
CA ALA A 199 -10.57 -13.43 19.62
C ALA A 199 -9.49 -12.79 18.74
N ASN A 200 -9.84 -12.49 17.50
CA ASN A 200 -8.90 -12.06 16.48
C ASN A 200 -8.75 -10.54 16.46
N ARG A 201 -7.53 -10.10 16.23
CA ARG A 201 -7.24 -8.78 15.70
C ARG A 201 -7.14 -8.86 14.18
N VAL A 202 -7.63 -7.83 13.50
CA VAL A 202 -7.78 -7.85 12.06
C VAL A 202 -6.87 -6.82 11.42
N ILE A 203 -6.14 -7.21 10.40
CA ILE A 203 -5.41 -6.28 9.52
C ILE A 203 -6.05 -6.35 8.14
N ILE A 204 -6.56 -5.23 7.65
CA ILE A 204 -7.03 -5.10 6.28
C ILE A 204 -5.95 -4.40 5.48
N ILE A 205 -5.49 -5.03 4.42
CA ILE A 205 -4.55 -4.45 3.46
C ILE A 205 -5.34 -4.09 2.20
N ASN A 206 -5.16 -2.90 1.67
CA ASN A 206 -5.78 -2.48 0.42
C ASN A 206 -4.85 -1.55 -0.36
N ASP A 207 -5.19 -1.30 -1.61
CA ASP A 207 -4.51 -0.36 -2.50
C ASP A 207 -5.52 0.40 -3.38
N SER A 208 -5.02 1.31 -4.19
CA SER A 208 -5.85 2.13 -5.08
C SER A 208 -6.28 1.46 -6.38
N ASP A 209 -5.87 0.21 -6.65
CA ASP A 209 -6.31 -0.54 -7.84
C ASP A 209 -7.60 -1.33 -7.58
N HIS A 210 -7.99 -1.52 -6.31
CA HIS A 210 -9.14 -2.32 -5.91
C HIS A 210 -10.29 -1.46 -5.35
N ILE A 211 -10.61 -0.34 -6.05
CA ILE A 211 -11.63 0.65 -5.60
C ILE A 211 -13.02 0.03 -5.50
N ASP A 212 -13.43 -0.78 -6.47
CA ASP A 212 -14.77 -1.38 -6.48
C ASP A 212 -14.96 -2.31 -5.27
N LEU A 213 -13.96 -3.15 -4.98
CA LEU A 213 -13.97 -4.00 -3.79
C LEU A 213 -13.84 -3.19 -2.49
N GLN A 214 -13.10 -2.07 -2.54
CA GLN A 214 -13.01 -1.12 -1.43
C GLN A 214 -14.38 -0.59 -1.06
N ASP A 215 -15.15 -0.10 -2.03
CA ASP A 215 -16.44 0.53 -1.81
C ASP A 215 -17.54 -0.49 -1.51
N GLY A 216 -17.55 -1.62 -2.20
CA GLY A 216 -18.55 -2.65 -2.05
C GLY A 216 -18.37 -3.53 -0.81
N PHE A 217 -17.14 -3.77 -0.37
CA PHE A 217 -16.87 -4.73 0.70
C PHE A 217 -16.03 -4.16 1.86
N PHE A 218 -14.83 -3.62 1.61
CA PHE A 218 -13.90 -3.30 2.71
C PHE A 218 -14.36 -2.12 3.56
N VAL A 219 -14.89 -1.04 2.99
CA VAL A 219 -15.38 0.10 3.79
C VAL A 219 -16.59 -0.28 4.60
N PRO A 220 -17.63 -0.96 4.06
CA PRO A 220 -18.71 -1.52 4.87
C PRO A 220 -18.22 -2.47 5.97
N LEU A 221 -17.24 -3.33 5.69
CA LEU A 221 -16.65 -4.23 6.69
C LEU A 221 -15.98 -3.46 7.83
N LEU A 222 -15.20 -2.41 7.51
CA LEU A 222 -14.58 -1.55 8.52
C LEU A 222 -15.62 -0.87 9.42
N HIS A 223 -16.75 -0.43 8.88
CA HIS A 223 -17.85 0.11 9.67
C HIS A 223 -18.44 -0.94 10.60
N GLN A 224 -18.71 -2.15 10.12
CA GLN A 224 -19.22 -3.24 10.94
C GLN A 224 -18.23 -3.63 12.06
N ILE A 225 -16.93 -3.68 11.76
CA ILE A 225 -15.90 -3.93 12.76
C ILE A 225 -15.87 -2.80 13.80
N ALA A 226 -15.89 -1.54 13.36
CA ALA A 226 -15.83 -0.37 14.23
C ALA A 226 -17.07 -0.23 15.13
N GLU A 227 -18.24 -0.66 14.66
CA GLU A 227 -19.49 -0.65 15.43
C GLU A 227 -19.54 -1.77 16.47
N LYS A 228 -19.02 -2.94 16.11
CA LYS A 228 -19.08 -4.16 16.96
C LYS A 228 -17.95 -4.23 17.98
N ALA A 229 -16.77 -3.75 17.64
CA ALA A 229 -15.61 -3.82 18.51
C ALA A 229 -15.49 -2.55 19.34
N GLU A 230 -15.53 -2.68 20.67
CA GLU A 230 -15.17 -1.58 21.57
C GLU A 230 -13.65 -1.30 21.47
N GLY A 231 -13.30 -0.42 20.54
CA GLY A 231 -11.95 0.13 20.35
C GLY A 231 -10.88 -0.83 19.85
N GLY A 232 -10.09 -0.35 18.88
CA GLY A 232 -8.75 -0.83 18.55
C GLY A 232 -8.51 -2.32 18.27
N THR A 233 -9.45 -3.02 17.63
CA THR A 233 -9.27 -4.44 17.26
C THR A 233 -8.83 -4.62 15.82
N ALA A 234 -8.88 -3.56 15.00
CA ALA A 234 -8.52 -3.64 13.61
C ALA A 234 -7.59 -2.51 13.16
N ALA A 235 -6.77 -2.82 12.18
CA ALA A 235 -5.87 -1.90 11.52
C ALA A 235 -6.11 -1.94 10.01
N LEU A 236 -6.09 -0.76 9.39
CA LEU A 236 -6.10 -0.61 7.94
C LEU A 236 -4.73 -0.21 7.44
N VAL A 237 -4.24 -0.93 6.46
CA VAL A 237 -2.98 -0.68 5.75
C VAL A 237 -3.29 -0.33 4.31
N GLU A 238 -2.79 0.79 3.82
CA GLU A 238 -2.86 1.15 2.40
C GLU A 238 -1.49 1.04 1.75
N ILE A 239 -1.40 0.27 0.68
CA ILE A 239 -0.22 0.13 -0.17
C ILE A 239 -0.29 1.16 -1.30
N SER A 240 0.83 1.81 -1.56
CA SER A 240 0.96 2.75 -2.67
C SER A 240 1.08 2.03 -4.01
N VAL A 241 0.32 2.48 -5.01
CA VAL A 241 0.43 2.00 -6.39
C VAL A 241 1.05 3.11 -7.25
N GLU A 242 2.04 2.76 -8.07
CA GLU A 242 2.71 3.72 -8.94
C GLU A 242 1.72 4.37 -9.91
N GLY A 243 1.77 5.69 -10.00
CA GLY A 243 0.87 6.47 -10.88
C GLY A 243 -0.55 6.65 -10.38
N LYS A 244 -0.90 6.12 -9.21
CA LYS A 244 -2.23 6.27 -8.60
C LYS A 244 -2.21 7.25 -7.42
N PRO A 245 -3.35 7.88 -7.10
CA PRO A 245 -3.48 8.70 -5.89
C PRO A 245 -3.26 7.86 -4.64
N ARG A 246 -2.53 8.41 -3.67
CA ARG A 246 -2.31 7.78 -2.36
C ARG A 246 -3.40 8.17 -1.37
N GLY A 247 -3.63 7.33 -0.38
CA GLY A 247 -4.48 7.65 0.76
C GLY A 247 -5.97 7.58 0.44
N GLN A 248 -6.40 6.80 -0.52
CA GLN A 248 -7.81 6.77 -0.91
C GLN A 248 -8.67 6.16 0.19
N ILE A 249 -8.35 4.98 0.67
CA ILE A 249 -9.11 4.32 1.74
C ILE A 249 -8.72 4.85 3.12
N VAL A 250 -7.43 5.08 3.36
CA VAL A 250 -6.92 5.58 4.64
C VAL A 250 -7.50 6.97 4.95
N ASN A 251 -7.56 7.89 3.98
CA ASN A 251 -8.19 9.20 4.20
C ASN A 251 -9.70 9.11 4.46
N ARG A 252 -10.40 8.16 3.86
CA ARG A 252 -11.82 7.93 4.16
C ARG A 252 -12.00 7.53 5.63
N VAL A 253 -11.20 6.58 6.11
CA VAL A 253 -11.22 6.16 7.53
C VAL A 253 -10.87 7.32 8.46
N ARG A 254 -9.80 8.06 8.18
CA ARG A 254 -9.36 9.19 9.01
C ARG A 254 -10.34 10.34 9.07
N ASN A 255 -11.12 10.55 8.01
CA ASN A 255 -12.15 11.60 7.92
C ASN A 255 -13.50 11.16 8.48
N ASP A 256 -13.71 9.87 8.72
CA ASP A 256 -14.92 9.36 9.36
C ASP A 256 -14.72 9.28 10.88
N SER A 257 -15.54 10.00 11.64
CA SER A 257 -15.35 10.12 13.09
C SER A 257 -15.59 8.82 13.87
N VAL A 258 -16.34 7.87 13.31
CA VAL A 258 -16.57 6.54 13.91
C VAL A 258 -15.39 5.64 13.63
N LEU A 259 -14.99 5.56 12.36
CA LEU A 259 -13.86 4.71 11.95
C LEU A 259 -12.55 5.18 12.57
N ALA A 260 -12.27 6.50 12.55
CA ALA A 260 -11.04 7.06 13.10
C ALA A 260 -10.84 6.80 14.60
N ARG A 261 -11.92 6.70 15.37
CA ARG A 261 -11.82 6.39 16.81
C ARG A 261 -11.60 4.92 17.10
N ASN A 262 -12.03 4.03 16.22
CA ASN A 262 -12.06 2.59 16.47
C ASN A 262 -11.02 1.80 15.68
N LEU A 263 -10.37 2.42 14.69
CA LEU A 263 -9.43 1.75 13.78
C LEU A 263 -8.10 2.50 13.73
N SER A 264 -7.01 1.76 13.77
CA SER A 264 -5.69 2.32 13.45
C SER A 264 -5.45 2.28 11.93
N THR A 265 -4.75 3.29 11.39
CA THR A 265 -4.45 3.34 9.96
C THR A 265 -2.97 3.57 9.71
N PHE A 266 -2.45 2.87 8.70
CA PHE A 266 -1.05 2.93 8.31
C PHE A 266 -0.94 3.09 6.80
N ASP A 267 -0.17 4.06 6.38
CA ASP A 267 0.26 4.21 4.99
C ASP A 267 1.78 4.02 4.86
N GLU A 268 2.27 3.82 3.65
CA GLU A 268 3.70 3.66 3.36
C GLU A 268 4.38 2.41 4.00
N VAL A 269 3.64 1.32 4.19
CA VAL A 269 4.18 0.07 4.78
C VAL A 269 5.24 -0.62 3.91
N GLU A 270 5.39 -0.20 2.67
CA GLU A 270 6.47 -0.60 1.76
C GLU A 270 7.83 -0.15 2.30
N SER A 271 7.87 0.98 3.01
CA SER A 271 9.07 1.51 3.64
C SER A 271 9.37 0.81 5.00
N PHE A 272 10.61 0.92 5.45
CA PHE A 272 10.97 0.47 6.80
C PHE A 272 10.21 1.26 7.87
N GLU A 273 10.16 2.59 7.74
CA GLU A 273 9.47 3.46 8.70
C GLU A 273 7.99 3.11 8.83
N GLY A 274 7.33 2.82 7.71
CA GLY A 274 5.92 2.40 7.70
C GLY A 274 5.71 1.04 8.37
N ARG A 275 6.60 0.06 8.17
CA ARG A 275 6.54 -1.23 8.86
C ARG A 275 6.82 -1.12 10.36
N LEU A 276 7.78 -0.27 10.75
CA LEU A 276 8.01 0.04 12.15
C LEU A 276 6.78 0.70 12.78
N SER A 277 6.18 1.63 12.07
CA SER A 277 4.96 2.32 12.48
C SER A 277 3.80 1.33 12.68
N LEU A 278 3.61 0.40 11.73
CA LEU A 278 2.64 -0.67 11.84
C LEU A 278 2.89 -1.49 13.12
N LEU A 279 4.10 -2.00 13.33
CA LEU A 279 4.42 -2.81 14.51
C LEU A 279 4.11 -2.07 15.82
N LEU A 280 4.59 -0.84 15.95
CA LEU A 280 4.40 -0.04 17.16
C LEU A 280 2.94 0.35 17.39
N GLY A 281 2.18 0.58 16.31
CA GLY A 281 0.75 0.86 16.39
C GLY A 281 -0.05 -0.38 16.78
N LEU A 282 0.29 -1.55 16.25
CA LEU A 282 -0.34 -2.81 16.63
C LEU A 282 -0.07 -3.19 18.10
N ASP A 283 1.13 -2.92 18.60
CA ASP A 283 1.51 -3.13 20.01
C ASP A 283 0.69 -2.26 20.98
N ARG A 284 0.19 -1.12 20.51
CA ARG A 284 -0.62 -0.18 21.31
C ARG A 284 -2.11 -0.49 21.38
N LEU A 285 -2.60 -1.37 20.48
CA LEU A 285 -4.03 -1.70 20.49
C LEU A 285 -4.46 -2.19 21.89
N PRO A 286 -5.58 -1.70 22.45
CA PRO A 286 -6.71 -1.06 21.75
C PRO A 286 -6.60 0.46 21.53
N ALA A 287 -5.52 1.14 21.91
CA ALA A 287 -5.36 2.55 21.57
C ALA A 287 -5.17 2.71 20.06
N THR A 288 -6.02 3.50 19.43
CA THR A 288 -5.98 3.78 17.99
C THR A 288 -5.03 4.92 17.65
N GLY A 289 -4.55 4.95 16.41
CA GLY A 289 -3.71 6.03 15.89
C GLY A 289 -3.56 5.96 14.36
N HIS A 290 -3.18 7.09 13.77
CA HIS A 290 -3.12 7.27 12.32
C HIS A 290 -1.70 7.65 11.89
N TYR A 291 -0.97 6.70 11.31
CA TYR A 291 0.45 6.86 11.06
C TYR A 291 0.81 6.74 9.59
N GLY A 292 1.89 7.42 9.18
CA GLY A 292 2.42 7.40 7.84
C GLY A 292 2.83 8.77 7.32
N ASN A 293 2.83 8.92 5.99
CA ASN A 293 3.38 10.08 5.29
C ASN A 293 2.32 11.03 4.71
N LEU A 294 1.04 10.70 4.85
CA LEU A 294 -0.05 11.56 4.40
C LEU A 294 -0.26 12.74 5.34
N SER A 295 -0.78 13.85 4.83
CA SER A 295 -1.08 15.06 5.62
C SER A 295 -2.16 14.84 6.70
N THR A 296 -2.91 13.75 6.60
CA THR A 296 -3.93 13.33 7.58
C THR A 296 -3.38 12.44 8.70
N SER A 297 -2.07 12.12 8.68
CA SER A 297 -1.41 11.33 9.69
C SER A 297 -1.13 12.14 10.96
N GLU A 298 -1.21 11.52 12.12
CA GLU A 298 -0.79 12.10 13.41
C GLU A 298 0.72 12.17 13.53
N GLY A 299 1.44 11.36 12.77
CA GLY A 299 2.89 11.30 12.69
C GLY A 299 3.35 10.13 11.84
N ARG A 300 4.66 10.07 11.57
CA ARG A 300 5.23 8.94 10.81
C ARG A 300 5.26 7.66 11.63
N VAL A 301 5.56 7.79 12.93
CA VAL A 301 5.71 6.65 13.86
C VAL A 301 5.02 6.99 15.17
N PRO A 302 4.36 6.04 15.85
CA PRO A 302 3.82 6.20 17.20
C PRO A 302 4.90 6.68 18.18
N GLN A 303 4.58 7.70 18.98
CA GLN A 303 5.50 8.27 20.00
C GLN A 303 5.36 7.60 21.34
#